data_81e2df8fb0a4e51544127835169fa90c
#
_entry.id   81e2df8fb0a4e51544127835169fa90c
#
_cell.length_a   1.000
_cell.length_b   1.000
_cell.length_c   1.000
_cell.angle_alpha   90.00
_cell.angle_beta   90.00
_cell.angle_gamma   90.00
#
_symmetry.space_group_name_H-M   'P 1'
#
loop_
_entity.id
_entity.type
_entity.pdbx_description
1 polymer ?
#
loop_
_entity_poly.entity_id
_entity_poly.type
_entity_poly.pdbx_seq_one_letter_code
_entity_poly.pdbx_strand_id
1 'polypeptide(L)'
;GEPVVRSAVNMAMEMMGDQFVTGETIGKALQRARKQEKRGFTYSYDMLGEAAMTMRDADRYYADYERAIHAIGKASSGRGVYAGPGISIKLSALHPRYARAQADRVMGELLPRVRSLAALASAYDIGFNIDAEESDRLEISLDILEALAFDPALFGWNGLGFVAQAYGKRCPHVIDWIVDLGERSGHRIMVRLVKGAYWDSEIKRAQVDGLADFPVFTRKV
;
A
#
# COMPACT_ATOMS: atom_id res chain seq x y z
N GLY A 1 -14.72 18.50 -36.41
CA GLY A 1 -15.42 18.03 -35.35
C GLY A 1 -14.81 17.05 -34.38
N GLU A 2 -15.07 15.78 -34.53
CA GLU A 2 -14.78 14.73 -33.53
C GLU A 2 -13.29 14.65 -33.10
N PRO A 3 -12.29 14.69 -33.98
CA PRO A 3 -10.88 14.64 -33.58
C PRO A 3 -10.45 15.80 -32.68
N VAL A 4 -11.00 16.98 -32.90
CA VAL A 4 -10.66 18.18 -32.09
C VAL A 4 -11.32 18.09 -30.71
N VAL A 5 -12.56 17.63 -30.64
CA VAL A 5 -13.26 17.41 -29.36
C VAL A 5 -12.55 16.33 -28.54
N ARG A 6 -12.19 15.22 -29.16
CA ARG A 6 -11.45 14.13 -28.52
C ARG A 6 -10.09 14.61 -28.00
N SER A 7 -9.36 15.40 -28.77
CA SER A 7 -8.08 15.97 -28.35
C SER A 7 -8.24 16.93 -27.18
N ALA A 8 -9.26 17.79 -27.19
CA ALA A 8 -9.55 18.72 -26.10
C ALA A 8 -9.98 17.99 -24.81
N VAL A 9 -10.80 16.97 -24.93
CA VAL A 9 -11.21 16.11 -23.79
C VAL A 9 -10.00 15.38 -23.21
N ASN A 10 -9.16 14.79 -24.06
CA ASN A 10 -7.94 14.11 -23.59
C ASN A 10 -7.01 15.09 -22.87
N MET A 11 -6.80 16.29 -23.41
CA MET A 11 -5.99 17.33 -22.76
C MET A 11 -6.58 17.77 -21.42
N ALA A 12 -7.90 17.92 -21.31
CA ALA A 12 -8.56 18.26 -20.05
C ALA A 12 -8.45 17.12 -19.03
N MET A 13 -8.58 15.87 -19.47
CA MET A 13 -8.39 14.69 -18.63
C MET A 13 -6.93 14.54 -18.16
N GLU A 14 -5.95 14.82 -19.03
CA GLU A 14 -4.54 14.84 -18.66
C GLU A 14 -4.26 15.93 -17.63
N MET A 15 -4.78 17.14 -17.82
CA MET A 15 -4.62 18.25 -16.86
C MET A 15 -5.24 17.94 -15.49
N MET A 16 -6.41 17.30 -15.45
CA MET A 16 -7.02 16.86 -14.19
C MET A 16 -6.28 15.66 -13.60
N GLY A 17 -5.87 14.71 -14.41
CA GLY A 17 -5.10 13.54 -14.00
C GLY A 17 -3.75 13.93 -13.38
N ASP A 18 -3.09 14.94 -13.95
CA ASP A 18 -1.80 15.44 -13.46
C ASP A 18 -1.82 15.97 -12.01
N GLN A 19 -2.99 16.33 -11.50
CA GLN A 19 -3.16 16.72 -10.09
C GLN A 19 -3.19 15.53 -9.13
N PHE A 20 -3.62 14.36 -9.60
CA PHE A 20 -3.85 13.17 -8.77
C PHE A 20 -2.90 12.01 -9.11
N VAL A 21 -2.38 11.96 -10.33
CA VAL A 21 -1.50 10.89 -10.81
C VAL A 21 -0.16 11.47 -11.24
N THR A 22 0.90 11.10 -10.52
CA THR A 22 2.26 11.61 -10.78
C THR A 22 2.81 11.15 -12.13
N GLY A 23 2.32 10.05 -12.68
CA GLY A 23 2.68 9.57 -14.01
C GLY A 23 1.97 8.27 -14.37
N GLU A 24 1.68 8.05 -15.65
CA GLU A 24 1.05 6.83 -16.16
C GLU A 24 1.96 5.59 -16.04
N THR A 25 3.26 5.81 -15.91
CA THR A 25 4.26 4.76 -15.70
C THR A 25 5.20 5.16 -14.58
N ILE A 26 5.79 4.17 -13.91
CA ILE A 26 6.78 4.43 -12.86
C ILE A 26 7.95 5.28 -13.35
N GLY A 27 8.38 5.12 -14.61
CA GLY A 27 9.44 5.94 -15.19
C GLY A 27 9.06 7.43 -15.31
N LYS A 28 7.84 7.72 -15.77
CA LYS A 28 7.32 9.10 -15.82
C LYS A 28 7.16 9.69 -14.41
N ALA A 29 6.66 8.90 -13.46
CA ALA A 29 6.51 9.32 -12.07
C ALA A 29 7.87 9.68 -11.45
N LEU A 30 8.88 8.83 -11.59
CA LEU A 30 10.24 9.08 -11.13
C LEU A 30 10.86 10.34 -11.77
N GLN A 31 10.62 10.55 -13.06
CA GLN A 31 11.12 11.74 -13.76
C GLN A 31 10.49 13.04 -13.20
N ARG A 32 9.19 13.04 -12.94
CA ARG A 32 8.49 14.20 -12.34
C ARG A 32 8.94 14.44 -10.90
N ALA A 33 9.11 13.38 -10.12
CA ALA A 33 9.54 13.46 -8.72
C ALA A 33 10.90 14.15 -8.55
N ARG A 34 11.84 14.00 -9.49
CA ARG A 34 13.21 14.59 -9.41
C ARG A 34 13.22 16.09 -9.14
N LYS A 35 12.24 16.85 -9.66
CA LYS A 35 12.16 18.30 -9.41
C LYS A 35 11.84 18.61 -7.95
N GLN A 36 10.98 17.82 -7.34
CA GLN A 36 10.57 18.00 -5.95
C GLN A 36 11.58 17.37 -4.97
N GLU A 37 12.25 16.29 -5.36
CA GLU A 37 13.34 15.71 -4.58
C GLU A 37 14.48 16.73 -4.34
N LYS A 38 14.80 17.56 -5.35
CA LYS A 38 15.75 18.67 -5.19
C LYS A 38 15.31 19.72 -4.15
N ARG A 39 14.03 19.76 -3.78
CA ARG A 39 13.43 20.61 -2.76
C ARG A 39 13.30 19.92 -1.41
N GLY A 40 13.83 18.69 -1.28
CA GLY A 40 13.81 17.90 -0.05
C GLY A 40 12.57 16.98 0.13
N PHE A 41 11.73 16.84 -0.91
CA PHE A 41 10.61 15.89 -0.85
C PHE A 41 11.10 14.46 -1.10
N THR A 42 10.51 13.51 -0.40
CA THR A 42 10.66 12.06 -0.65
C THR A 42 9.31 11.48 -1.07
N TYR A 43 9.34 10.34 -1.75
CA TYR A 43 8.14 9.73 -2.34
C TYR A 43 7.98 8.29 -1.89
N SER A 44 6.75 7.92 -1.52
CA SER A 44 6.28 6.54 -1.52
C SER A 44 5.37 6.38 -2.74
N TYR A 45 5.79 5.56 -3.70
CA TYR A 45 5.04 5.34 -4.93
C TYR A 45 3.93 4.33 -4.69
N ASP A 46 2.73 4.65 -5.13
CA ASP A 46 1.57 3.76 -5.13
C ASP A 46 1.21 3.43 -6.58
N MET A 47 1.23 2.15 -6.93
CA MET A 47 0.81 1.68 -8.24
C MET A 47 -0.70 1.58 -8.26
N LEU A 48 -1.34 2.17 -9.29
CA LEU A 48 -2.77 2.04 -9.46
C LEU A 48 -3.15 0.57 -9.74
N GLY A 49 -4.10 0.07 -9.00
CA GLY A 49 -4.62 -1.29 -9.09
C GLY A 49 -4.87 -1.88 -7.71
N GLU A 50 -6.09 -2.37 -7.52
CA GLU A 50 -6.53 -3.04 -6.30
C GLU A 50 -7.62 -4.06 -6.65
N ALA A 51 -8.02 -4.88 -5.69
CA ALA A 51 -9.13 -5.83 -5.82
C ALA A 51 -9.00 -6.72 -7.07
N ALA A 52 -7.91 -7.46 -7.20
CA ALA A 52 -7.77 -8.48 -8.25
C ALA A 52 -8.98 -9.42 -8.26
N MET A 53 -9.63 -9.58 -9.39
CA MET A 53 -10.80 -10.43 -9.53
C MET A 53 -10.42 -11.90 -9.80
N THR A 54 -9.27 -12.10 -10.43
CA THR A 54 -8.72 -13.40 -10.81
C THR A 54 -7.24 -13.52 -10.44
N MET A 55 -6.71 -14.74 -10.39
CA MET A 55 -5.25 -14.93 -10.24
C MET A 55 -4.47 -14.30 -11.40
N ARG A 56 -5.02 -14.29 -12.61
CA ARG A 56 -4.41 -13.62 -13.76
C ARG A 56 -4.25 -12.10 -13.53
N ASP A 57 -5.23 -11.46 -12.90
CA ASP A 57 -5.11 -10.05 -12.52
C ASP A 57 -4.05 -9.87 -11.44
N ALA A 58 -4.05 -10.73 -10.42
CA ALA A 58 -3.07 -10.72 -9.36
C ALA A 58 -1.64 -10.93 -9.88
N ASP A 59 -1.43 -11.80 -10.87
CA ASP A 59 -0.13 -12.02 -11.50
C ASP A 59 0.34 -10.80 -12.30
N ARG A 60 -0.58 -10.12 -12.98
CA ARG A 60 -0.29 -8.86 -13.67
C ARG A 60 0.15 -7.78 -12.68
N TYR A 61 -0.62 -7.57 -11.60
CA TYR A 61 -0.27 -6.59 -10.57
C TYR A 61 1.03 -6.93 -9.85
N TYR A 62 1.27 -8.22 -9.58
CA TYR A 62 2.54 -8.67 -9.02
C TYR A 62 3.72 -8.25 -9.90
N ALA A 63 3.65 -8.54 -11.20
CA ALA A 63 4.68 -8.15 -12.16
C ALA A 63 4.84 -6.62 -12.27
N ASP A 64 3.75 -5.85 -12.12
CA ASP A 64 3.79 -4.39 -12.09
C ASP A 64 4.53 -3.89 -10.84
N TYR A 65 4.24 -4.44 -9.65
CA TYR A 65 4.95 -4.13 -8.41
C TYR A 65 6.44 -4.50 -8.51
N GLU A 66 6.77 -5.67 -9.03
CA GLU A 66 8.15 -6.11 -9.20
C GLU A 66 8.94 -5.13 -10.10
N ARG A 67 8.37 -4.76 -11.26
CA ARG A 67 8.97 -3.75 -12.15
C ARG A 67 9.12 -2.39 -11.48
N ALA A 68 8.12 -1.98 -10.70
CA ALA A 68 8.18 -0.72 -9.98
C ALA A 68 9.27 -0.73 -8.91
N ILE A 69 9.40 -1.78 -8.11
CA ILE A 69 10.44 -1.92 -7.09
C ILE A 69 11.83 -1.85 -7.74
N HIS A 70 12.05 -2.52 -8.86
CA HIS A 70 13.32 -2.43 -9.60
C HIS A 70 13.62 -1.00 -10.08
N ALA A 71 12.61 -0.28 -10.59
CA ALA A 71 12.79 1.09 -11.07
C ALA A 71 13.06 2.07 -9.91
N ILE A 72 12.30 1.95 -8.82
CA ILE A 72 12.44 2.77 -7.61
C ILE A 72 13.79 2.49 -6.93
N GLY A 73 14.15 1.21 -6.80
CA GLY A 73 15.42 0.80 -6.19
C GLY A 73 16.64 1.35 -6.94
N LYS A 74 16.64 1.27 -8.27
CA LYS A 74 17.67 1.90 -9.10
C LYS A 74 17.70 3.43 -8.93
N ALA A 75 16.53 4.07 -8.86
CA ALA A 75 16.42 5.51 -8.67
C ALA A 75 16.80 5.96 -7.25
N SER A 76 16.68 5.08 -6.26
CA SER A 76 17.13 5.34 -4.88
C SER A 76 18.63 5.57 -4.80
N SER A 77 19.41 4.91 -5.64
CA SER A 77 20.89 5.07 -5.67
C SER A 77 21.55 4.90 -4.28
N GLY A 78 21.03 3.95 -3.48
CA GLY A 78 21.58 3.66 -2.15
C GLY A 78 21.29 4.70 -1.06
N ARG A 79 20.29 5.56 -1.25
CA ARG A 79 19.90 6.58 -0.25
C ARG A 79 19.28 5.99 1.02
N GLY A 80 18.89 4.71 0.99
CA GLY A 80 18.30 4.03 2.12
C GLY A 80 16.81 4.35 2.32
N VAL A 81 16.22 3.69 3.31
CA VAL A 81 14.78 3.70 3.59
C VAL A 81 14.21 5.10 3.86
N TYR A 82 14.96 5.95 4.57
CA TYR A 82 14.45 7.25 5.06
C TYR A 82 14.67 8.40 4.08
N ALA A 83 15.81 8.42 3.40
CA ALA A 83 16.15 9.48 2.46
C ALA A 83 15.83 9.15 1.01
N GLY A 84 15.63 7.88 0.72
CA GLY A 84 15.26 7.37 -0.61
C GLY A 84 13.74 7.27 -0.82
N PRO A 85 13.31 6.98 -2.04
CA PRO A 85 11.94 6.66 -2.35
C PRO A 85 11.56 5.26 -1.83
N GLY A 86 10.27 5.04 -1.60
CA GLY A 86 9.69 3.76 -1.27
C GLY A 86 8.50 3.40 -2.15
N ILE A 87 7.87 2.27 -1.84
CA ILE A 87 6.66 1.78 -2.52
C ILE A 87 5.58 1.46 -1.51
N SER A 88 4.32 1.68 -1.89
CA SER A 88 3.13 1.17 -1.20
C SER A 88 2.48 0.08 -2.04
N ILE A 89 2.02 -0.97 -1.39
CA ILE A 89 1.31 -2.08 -2.03
C ILE A 89 -0.07 -2.28 -1.42
N LYS A 90 -1.00 -2.77 -2.22
CA LYS A 90 -2.32 -3.24 -1.77
C LYS A 90 -2.37 -4.76 -1.83
N LEU A 91 -2.71 -5.37 -0.71
CA LEU A 91 -2.77 -6.83 -0.60
C LEU A 91 -3.87 -7.41 -1.50
N SER A 92 -4.97 -6.68 -1.69
CA SER A 92 -6.05 -7.08 -2.59
C SER A 92 -5.66 -7.12 -4.07
N ALA A 93 -4.62 -6.39 -4.46
CA ALA A 93 -4.06 -6.47 -5.81
C ALA A 93 -3.32 -7.79 -6.05
N LEU A 94 -2.82 -8.43 -5.01
CA LEU A 94 -1.93 -9.59 -5.08
C LEU A 94 -2.64 -10.93 -4.96
N HIS A 95 -3.93 -10.94 -4.56
CA HIS A 95 -4.70 -12.18 -4.44
C HIS A 95 -6.22 -11.93 -4.50
N PRO A 96 -7.00 -12.65 -5.35
CA PRO A 96 -8.44 -12.43 -5.52
C PRO A 96 -9.29 -12.94 -4.34
N ARG A 97 -8.72 -13.71 -3.42
CA ARG A 97 -9.39 -14.23 -2.23
C ARG A 97 -8.81 -13.66 -0.93
N TYR A 98 -8.36 -12.40 -1.00
CA TYR A 98 -7.85 -11.70 0.17
C TYR A 98 -8.99 -11.30 1.12
N ALA A 99 -9.30 -12.19 2.04
CA ALA A 99 -10.33 -12.03 3.06
C ALA A 99 -10.01 -12.90 4.30
N ARG A 100 -10.44 -12.46 5.48
CA ARG A 100 -10.23 -13.21 6.74
C ARG A 100 -10.80 -14.63 6.69
N ALA A 101 -11.96 -14.82 6.05
CA ALA A 101 -12.57 -16.14 5.87
C ALA A 101 -11.73 -17.12 5.02
N GLN A 102 -10.70 -16.63 4.33
CA GLN A 102 -9.78 -17.42 3.52
C GLN A 102 -8.35 -17.37 4.09
N ALA A 103 -8.20 -17.24 5.42
CA ALA A 103 -6.91 -17.03 6.07
C ALA A 103 -5.85 -18.06 5.67
N ASP A 104 -6.19 -19.35 5.62
CA ASP A 104 -5.26 -20.42 5.23
C ASP A 104 -4.70 -20.20 3.81
N ARG A 105 -5.56 -19.79 2.88
CA ARG A 105 -5.15 -19.46 1.50
C ARG A 105 -4.34 -18.17 1.46
N VAL A 106 -4.72 -17.17 2.23
CA VAL A 106 -3.97 -15.91 2.31
C VAL A 106 -2.57 -16.18 2.83
N MET A 107 -2.43 -16.92 3.90
CA MET A 107 -1.11 -17.24 4.45
C MET A 107 -0.31 -18.21 3.56
N GLY A 108 -0.98 -19.12 2.85
CA GLY A 108 -0.33 -20.08 1.96
C GLY A 108 0.00 -19.56 0.56
N GLU A 109 -0.83 -18.67 0.01
CA GLU A 109 -0.74 -18.23 -1.39
C GLU A 109 -0.33 -16.74 -1.53
N LEU A 110 -0.90 -15.83 -0.71
CA LEU A 110 -0.60 -14.40 -0.78
C LEU A 110 0.69 -14.03 -0.04
N LEU A 111 0.89 -14.51 1.20
CA LEU A 111 2.08 -14.18 1.99
C LEU A 111 3.39 -14.48 1.25
N PRO A 112 3.59 -15.62 0.55
CA PRO A 112 4.82 -15.85 -0.24
C PRO A 112 5.05 -14.79 -1.32
N ARG A 113 4.00 -14.28 -1.94
CA ARG A 113 4.09 -13.21 -2.95
C ARG A 113 4.54 -11.89 -2.33
N VAL A 114 3.93 -11.52 -1.20
CA VAL A 114 4.31 -10.30 -0.45
C VAL A 114 5.74 -10.40 0.07
N ARG A 115 6.13 -11.56 0.61
CA ARG A 115 7.50 -11.85 1.07
C ARG A 115 8.52 -11.65 -0.05
N SER A 116 8.25 -12.15 -1.25
CA SER A 116 9.15 -11.98 -2.41
C SER A 116 9.33 -10.51 -2.79
N LEU A 117 8.24 -9.72 -2.80
CA LEU A 117 8.31 -8.28 -3.07
C LEU A 117 9.03 -7.52 -1.95
N ALA A 118 8.80 -7.88 -0.68
CA ALA A 118 9.49 -7.28 0.47
C ALA A 118 11.00 -7.59 0.44
N ALA A 119 11.38 -8.83 0.14
CA ALA A 119 12.79 -9.21 -0.02
C ALA A 119 13.47 -8.44 -1.17
N LEU A 120 12.75 -8.22 -2.28
CA LEU A 120 13.25 -7.40 -3.39
C LEU A 120 13.43 -5.94 -2.97
N ALA A 121 12.49 -5.36 -2.22
CA ALA A 121 12.60 -4.00 -1.69
C ALA A 121 13.75 -3.88 -0.68
N SER A 122 13.94 -4.88 0.18
CA SER A 122 15.06 -4.98 1.11
C SER A 122 16.41 -5.01 0.39
N ALA A 123 16.53 -5.76 -0.71
CA ALA A 123 17.76 -5.81 -1.50
C ALA A 123 18.15 -4.45 -2.10
N TYR A 124 17.20 -3.55 -2.31
CA TYR A 124 17.43 -2.16 -2.74
C TYR A 124 17.51 -1.16 -1.57
N ASP A 125 17.29 -1.60 -0.35
CA ASP A 125 17.18 -0.76 0.86
C ASP A 125 16.18 0.42 0.66
N ILE A 126 14.98 0.11 0.16
CA ILE A 126 13.88 1.07 -0.02
C ILE A 126 12.71 0.73 0.91
N GLY A 127 11.88 1.73 1.23
CA GLY A 127 10.67 1.52 2.04
C GLY A 127 9.60 0.70 1.29
N PHE A 128 8.92 -0.18 2.03
CA PHE A 128 7.86 -1.06 1.54
C PHE A 128 6.66 -1.00 2.49
N ASN A 129 5.62 -0.27 2.10
CA ASN A 129 4.45 -0.03 2.92
C ASN A 129 3.29 -0.92 2.49
N ILE A 130 2.62 -1.54 3.44
CA ILE A 130 1.34 -2.21 3.24
C ILE A 130 0.23 -1.18 3.46
N ASP A 131 -0.54 -0.90 2.40
CA ASP A 131 -1.67 0.01 2.47
C ASP A 131 -2.84 -0.61 3.24
N ALA A 132 -3.55 0.24 3.99
CA ALA A 132 -4.78 -0.17 4.66
C ALA A 132 -5.94 -0.21 3.67
N GLU A 133 -6.75 -1.25 3.80
CA GLU A 133 -7.95 -1.46 2.99
C GLU A 133 -9.19 -1.52 3.89
N GLU A 134 -10.25 -2.22 3.51
CA GLU A 134 -11.50 -2.28 4.29
C GLU A 134 -11.28 -2.87 5.70
N SER A 135 -12.13 -2.50 6.62
CA SER A 135 -11.97 -2.84 8.05
C SER A 135 -12.03 -4.34 8.35
N ASP A 136 -12.71 -5.13 7.54
CA ASP A 136 -12.76 -6.59 7.68
C ASP A 136 -11.47 -7.31 7.25
N ARG A 137 -10.60 -6.60 6.53
CA ARG A 137 -9.27 -7.07 6.12
C ARG A 137 -8.15 -6.69 7.08
N LEU A 138 -8.45 -5.87 8.10
CA LEU A 138 -7.43 -5.35 9.01
C LEU A 138 -6.66 -6.48 9.69
N GLU A 139 -7.34 -7.44 10.32
CA GLU A 139 -6.68 -8.50 11.07
C GLU A 139 -5.77 -9.35 10.19
N ILE A 140 -6.24 -9.76 9.03
CA ILE A 140 -5.42 -10.58 8.13
C ILE A 140 -4.23 -9.78 7.54
N SER A 141 -4.32 -8.45 7.43
CA SER A 141 -3.20 -7.61 7.05
C SER A 141 -2.15 -7.52 8.16
N LEU A 142 -2.57 -7.51 9.43
CA LEU A 142 -1.68 -7.56 10.59
C LEU A 142 -0.97 -8.92 10.69
N ASP A 143 -1.68 -10.03 10.44
CA ASP A 143 -1.07 -11.37 10.38
C ASP A 143 0.05 -11.44 9.32
N ILE A 144 -0.17 -10.82 8.15
CA ILE A 144 0.86 -10.72 7.10
C ILE A 144 2.04 -9.85 7.56
N LEU A 145 1.77 -8.69 8.16
CA LEU A 145 2.82 -7.81 8.67
C LEU A 145 3.67 -8.52 9.73
N GLU A 146 3.05 -9.24 10.66
CA GLU A 146 3.76 -10.01 11.69
C GLU A 146 4.64 -11.10 11.06
N ALA A 147 4.09 -11.86 10.10
CA ALA A 147 4.85 -12.89 9.41
C ALA A 147 6.08 -12.32 8.66
N LEU A 148 5.98 -11.11 8.10
CA LEU A 148 7.11 -10.42 7.48
C LEU A 148 8.12 -9.92 8.53
N ALA A 149 7.64 -9.36 9.64
CA ALA A 149 8.50 -8.84 10.69
C ALA A 149 9.38 -9.92 11.36
N PHE A 150 8.92 -11.17 11.37
CA PHE A 150 9.70 -12.31 11.87
C PHE A 150 10.37 -13.14 10.76
N ASP A 151 10.33 -12.65 9.50
CA ASP A 151 11.03 -13.35 8.41
C ASP A 151 12.55 -13.13 8.50
N PRO A 152 13.36 -14.21 8.65
CA PRO A 152 14.81 -14.09 8.73
C PRO A 152 15.44 -13.38 7.51
N ALA A 153 14.81 -13.46 6.33
CA ALA A 153 15.31 -12.80 5.12
C ALA A 153 15.21 -11.26 5.19
N LEU A 154 14.42 -10.72 6.14
CA LEU A 154 14.21 -9.29 6.30
C LEU A 154 14.90 -8.72 7.54
N PHE A 155 15.64 -9.53 8.32
CA PHE A 155 16.32 -9.07 9.52
C PHE A 155 17.34 -7.96 9.22
N GLY A 156 17.31 -6.93 10.08
CA GLY A 156 18.19 -5.77 9.97
C GLY A 156 17.73 -4.72 8.97
N TRP A 157 16.70 -4.99 8.17
CA TRP A 157 16.13 -4.01 7.27
C TRP A 157 14.93 -3.30 7.93
N ASN A 158 14.95 -1.97 7.96
CA ASN A 158 13.94 -1.13 8.58
C ASN A 158 12.95 -0.51 7.57
N GLY A 159 12.78 -1.16 6.42
CA GLY A 159 11.90 -0.69 5.35
C GLY A 159 10.46 -1.16 5.43
N LEU A 160 10.11 -2.05 6.37
CA LEU A 160 8.71 -2.45 6.59
C LEU A 160 7.88 -1.28 7.08
N GLY A 161 6.72 -1.09 6.48
CA GLY A 161 5.77 -0.06 6.85
C GLY A 161 4.33 -0.53 6.76
N PHE A 162 3.47 0.12 7.53
CA PHE A 162 2.05 -0.18 7.59
C PHE A 162 1.22 1.11 7.65
N VAL A 163 0.07 1.10 6.98
CA VAL A 163 -0.85 2.23 6.99
C VAL A 163 -1.97 1.95 8.00
N ALA A 164 -2.15 2.86 8.95
CA ALA A 164 -3.24 2.82 9.92
C ALA A 164 -4.28 3.92 9.62
N GLN A 165 -5.56 3.57 9.70
CA GLN A 165 -6.68 4.48 9.39
C GLN A 165 -7.29 5.03 10.67
N ALA A 166 -7.09 6.33 10.93
CA ALA A 166 -7.51 7.00 12.16
C ALA A 166 -9.02 7.02 12.37
N TYR A 167 -9.81 6.92 11.31
CA TYR A 167 -11.28 6.84 11.42
C TYR A 167 -11.78 5.52 12.01
N GLY A 168 -10.93 4.48 12.02
CA GLY A 168 -11.27 3.16 12.55
C GLY A 168 -11.26 3.13 14.07
N LYS A 169 -12.32 2.59 14.68
CA LYS A 169 -12.40 2.48 16.15
C LYS A 169 -11.30 1.62 16.76
N ARG A 170 -10.74 0.70 15.98
CA ARG A 170 -9.61 -0.16 16.39
C ARG A 170 -8.23 0.50 16.22
N CYS A 171 -8.15 1.69 15.59
CA CYS A 171 -6.87 2.31 15.25
C CYS A 171 -5.92 2.51 16.43
N PRO A 172 -6.35 2.97 17.63
CA PRO A 172 -5.45 3.08 18.78
C PRO A 172 -4.78 1.73 19.13
N HIS A 173 -5.57 0.66 19.19
CA HIS A 173 -5.06 -0.69 19.49
C HIS A 173 -4.13 -1.21 18.39
N VAL A 174 -4.38 -0.85 17.13
CA VAL A 174 -3.49 -1.19 16.00
C VAL A 174 -2.13 -0.49 16.17
N ILE A 175 -2.12 0.77 16.57
CA ILE A 175 -0.86 1.49 16.83
C ILE A 175 -0.08 0.83 17.96
N ASP A 176 -0.74 0.54 19.11
CA ASP A 176 -0.10 -0.13 20.24
C ASP A 176 0.47 -1.50 19.82
N TRP A 177 -0.29 -2.26 19.04
CA TRP A 177 0.15 -3.56 18.52
C TRP A 177 1.35 -3.44 17.57
N ILE A 178 1.39 -2.42 16.68
CA ILE A 178 2.54 -2.20 15.79
C ILE A 178 3.80 -1.81 16.58
N VAL A 179 3.65 -1.02 17.65
CA VAL A 179 4.78 -0.67 18.54
C VAL A 179 5.33 -1.92 19.20
N ASP A 180 4.45 -2.76 19.78
CA ASP A 180 4.83 -4.05 20.39
C ASP A 180 5.50 -4.98 19.35
N LEU A 181 4.94 -5.07 18.13
CA LEU A 181 5.55 -5.85 17.06
C LEU A 181 6.96 -5.36 16.72
N GLY A 182 7.16 -4.04 16.64
CA GLY A 182 8.47 -3.45 16.40
C GLY A 182 9.47 -3.84 17.47
N GLU A 183 9.08 -3.78 18.76
CA GLU A 183 9.92 -4.18 19.88
C GLU A 183 10.26 -5.67 19.85
N ARG A 184 9.25 -6.55 19.64
CA ARG A 184 9.43 -8.01 19.59
C ARG A 184 10.29 -8.49 18.42
N SER A 185 10.16 -7.84 17.26
CA SER A 185 10.86 -8.23 16.02
C SER A 185 12.19 -7.53 15.82
N GLY A 186 12.45 -6.43 16.56
CA GLY A 186 13.63 -5.60 16.39
C GLY A 186 13.60 -4.71 15.14
N HIS A 187 12.47 -4.61 14.44
CA HIS A 187 12.27 -3.72 13.30
C HIS A 187 11.81 -2.32 13.74
N ARG A 188 12.27 -1.30 13.03
CA ARG A 188 11.67 0.04 13.08
C ARG A 188 10.58 0.12 12.01
N ILE A 189 9.35 -0.27 12.38
CA ILE A 189 8.23 -0.27 11.45
C ILE A 189 7.78 1.17 11.16
N MET A 190 7.73 1.56 9.90
CA MET A 190 7.21 2.85 9.48
C MET A 190 5.68 2.85 9.56
N VAL A 191 5.10 3.83 10.25
CA VAL A 191 3.64 3.98 10.34
C VAL A 191 3.21 5.22 9.58
N ARG A 192 2.31 5.03 8.61
CA ARG A 192 1.60 6.12 7.96
C ARG A 192 0.18 6.19 8.53
N LEU A 193 -0.05 7.14 9.43
CA LEU A 193 -1.38 7.40 9.96
C LEU A 193 -2.15 8.27 8.98
N VAL A 194 -3.19 7.70 8.39
CA VAL A 194 -4.08 8.39 7.45
C VAL A 194 -5.46 8.60 8.07
N LYS A 195 -6.23 9.51 7.50
CA LYS A 195 -7.62 9.73 7.93
C LYS A 195 -8.48 8.48 7.74
N GLY A 196 -8.37 7.86 6.57
CA GLY A 196 -9.09 6.68 6.12
C GLY A 196 -9.82 6.93 4.81
N ALA A 197 -9.85 5.92 3.93
CA ALA A 197 -10.33 6.05 2.56
C ALA A 197 -11.73 5.44 2.32
N TYR A 198 -12.20 4.57 3.22
CA TYR A 198 -13.39 3.73 3.00
C TYR A 198 -14.59 4.12 3.88
N TRP A 199 -14.64 5.35 4.42
CA TRP A 199 -15.63 5.74 5.42
C TRP A 199 -17.08 5.49 4.97
N ASP A 200 -17.44 5.92 3.77
CA ASP A 200 -18.82 5.78 3.24
C ASP A 200 -19.17 4.30 2.99
N SER A 201 -18.26 3.52 2.45
CA SER A 201 -18.47 2.09 2.19
C SER A 201 -18.54 1.28 3.49
N GLU A 202 -17.76 1.62 4.51
CA GLU A 202 -17.82 0.97 5.83
C GLU A 202 -19.16 1.21 6.52
N ILE A 203 -19.67 2.44 6.48
CA ILE A 203 -21.01 2.79 7.00
C ILE A 203 -22.08 2.01 6.23
N LYS A 204 -22.03 2.07 4.90
CA LYS A 204 -23.02 1.40 4.05
C LYS A 204 -23.06 -0.10 4.27
N ARG A 205 -21.89 -0.73 4.34
CA ARG A 205 -21.75 -2.16 4.57
C ARG A 205 -22.31 -2.56 5.94
N ALA A 206 -21.93 -1.83 6.99
CA ALA A 206 -22.45 -2.08 8.34
C ALA A 206 -23.99 -1.99 8.42
N GLN A 207 -24.59 -1.05 7.67
CA GLN A 207 -26.06 -0.93 7.57
C GLN A 207 -26.69 -2.12 6.84
N VAL A 208 -26.08 -2.57 5.72
CA VAL A 208 -26.58 -3.72 4.94
C VAL A 208 -26.46 -5.02 5.74
N ASP A 209 -25.34 -5.18 6.46
CA ASP A 209 -25.07 -6.37 7.28
C ASP A 209 -25.84 -6.37 8.62
N GLY A 210 -26.59 -5.29 8.92
CA GLY A 210 -27.36 -5.16 10.15
C GLY A 210 -26.52 -5.13 11.42
N LEU A 211 -25.29 -4.61 11.35
CA LEU A 211 -24.41 -4.52 12.50
C LEU A 211 -24.94 -3.53 13.53
N ALA A 212 -24.81 -3.86 14.81
CA ALA A 212 -25.27 -3.02 15.92
C ALA A 212 -24.47 -1.72 16.03
N ASP A 213 -23.24 -1.68 15.52
CA ASP A 213 -22.36 -0.51 15.56
C ASP A 213 -21.49 -0.45 14.28
N PHE A 214 -20.92 0.73 14.02
CA PHE A 214 -20.04 0.94 12.88
C PHE A 214 -18.58 0.68 13.24
N PRO A 215 -17.75 0.13 12.31
CA PRO A 215 -16.32 -0.07 12.55
C PRO A 215 -15.53 1.25 12.56
N VAL A 216 -16.14 2.34 12.17
CA VAL A 216 -15.55 3.67 12.05
C VAL A 216 -16.27 4.70 12.94
N PHE A 217 -15.55 5.76 13.30
CA PHE A 217 -16.17 6.92 13.97
C PHE A 217 -17.11 7.66 13.01
N THR A 218 -18.33 7.94 13.47
CA THR A 218 -19.38 8.59 12.65
C THR A 218 -19.52 10.08 12.93
N ARG A 219 -18.88 10.57 13.98
CA ARG A 219 -18.90 12.00 14.38
C ARG A 219 -17.47 12.52 14.43
N LYS A 220 -17.30 13.76 13.94
CA LYS A 220 -16.11 14.54 14.25
C LYS A 220 -16.28 15.10 15.66
N VAL A 221 -15.28 14.92 16.50
CA VAL A 221 -15.20 15.54 17.82
C VAL A 221 -14.46 16.85 17.67
#